data_6adea5a54eeade28398ea3aff0341790
#
_entry.id   6adea5a54eeade28398ea3aff0341790
#
_cell.length_a   1.000
_cell.length_b   1.000
_cell.length_c   1.000
_cell.angle_alpha   90.00
_cell.angle_beta   90.00
_cell.angle_gamma   90.00
#
_symmetry.space_group_name_H-M   'P 1'
#
loop_
_entity.id
_entity.type
_entity.pdbx_description
1 polymer ?
#
loop_
_entity_poly.entity_id
_entity_poly.type
_entity_poly.pdbx_seq_one_letter_code
_entity_poly.pdbx_strand_id
1 'polypeptide(L)'
;MTTTGLRENAQRSPVTTRSLRVHHMERVAPQVLLVEFRDPDGEALPPYEPGAHIDVHLPDGAVRSYSLCGDPADRSAYRIAVLNLPGGRGSRFIHGNLRLGTTVTIAPPRNNFRFDAAARYLFIAGGIGITPLLPMIREAARRGADWVLHYCVRSASEAPFLGELRKLGNGHVVVHAADEGRRLTVDELLAATADDALIYCCGPQRLMDAVADAARPSHDVRFEWFAPRSDAGRDAAPDDRFEVVCARSGVTVAVKEGTSVLDALDAAGVSVASSCEQGICGTCETAVLEGEPDHRDSVLSDAERAAGKTMMICVSRARSARLVLDV
;
A
#
# COMPACT_ATOMS: atom_id res chain seq x y z
N MET A 1 36.44 -37.54 -9.84
CA MET A 1 36.57 -36.21 -9.16
C MET A 1 35.54 -35.28 -9.80
N THR A 2 34.38 -35.21 -9.19
CA THR A 2 33.21 -34.46 -9.71
C THR A 2 33.07 -33.20 -8.86
N THR A 3 33.48 -32.08 -9.40
CA THR A 3 33.34 -30.78 -8.77
C THR A 3 31.88 -30.34 -8.87
N THR A 4 31.19 -30.42 -7.75
CA THR A 4 29.84 -29.84 -7.59
C THR A 4 29.98 -28.32 -7.49
N GLY A 5 29.72 -27.63 -8.60
CA GLY A 5 29.62 -26.17 -8.62
C GLY A 5 28.37 -25.73 -7.87
N LEU A 6 28.55 -25.10 -6.75
CA LEU A 6 27.53 -24.31 -6.06
C LEU A 6 27.14 -23.15 -6.99
N ARG A 7 25.91 -23.17 -7.50
CA ARG A 7 25.34 -22.05 -8.23
C ARG A 7 25.14 -20.91 -7.23
N GLU A 8 25.87 -19.83 -7.41
CA GLU A 8 25.63 -18.56 -6.73
C GLU A 8 24.17 -18.14 -6.96
N ASN A 9 23.47 -17.85 -5.87
CA ASN A 9 22.14 -17.28 -5.88
C ASN A 9 22.17 -16.01 -6.75
N ALA A 10 21.45 -16.01 -7.86
CA ALA A 10 21.20 -14.81 -8.64
C ALA A 10 20.50 -13.78 -7.74
N GLN A 11 21.21 -12.72 -7.39
CA GLN A 11 20.71 -11.66 -6.52
C GLN A 11 19.60 -10.92 -7.26
N ARG A 12 18.42 -10.85 -6.64
CA ARG A 12 17.31 -9.96 -7.07
C ARG A 12 17.88 -8.55 -7.29
N SER A 13 17.45 -7.86 -8.35
CA SER A 13 17.90 -6.47 -8.60
C SER A 13 17.70 -5.66 -7.32
N PRO A 14 18.75 -5.11 -6.69
CA PRO A 14 18.64 -4.55 -5.37
C PRO A 14 17.77 -3.28 -5.43
N VAL A 15 16.64 -3.28 -4.74
CA VAL A 15 15.97 -2.03 -4.39
C VAL A 15 16.97 -1.26 -3.54
N THR A 16 17.38 -0.06 -3.99
CA THR A 16 18.29 0.78 -3.23
C THR A 16 17.67 1.06 -1.86
N THR A 17 18.26 0.52 -0.80
CA THR A 17 17.78 0.71 0.56
C THR A 17 18.68 1.68 1.32
N ARG A 18 18.15 2.28 2.39
CA ARG A 18 18.90 3.11 3.34
C ARG A 18 18.78 2.56 4.74
N SER A 19 19.84 2.68 5.52
CA SER A 19 19.85 2.41 6.95
C SER A 19 19.44 3.67 7.69
N LEU A 20 18.23 3.72 8.22
CA LEU A 20 17.73 4.84 8.99
C LEU A 20 17.68 4.50 10.47
N ARG A 21 17.84 5.53 11.31
CA ARG A 21 17.80 5.39 12.78
C ARG A 21 16.42 5.77 13.31
N VAL A 22 15.87 4.97 14.22
CA VAL A 22 14.71 5.33 15.01
C VAL A 22 15.05 6.51 15.90
N HIS A 23 14.45 7.67 15.62
CA HIS A 23 14.71 8.93 16.30
C HIS A 23 13.66 9.25 17.36
N HIS A 24 12.39 8.96 17.08
CA HIS A 24 11.27 9.18 18.00
C HIS A 24 10.27 8.03 17.93
N MET A 25 9.67 7.75 19.07
CA MET A 25 8.58 6.77 19.20
C MET A 25 7.56 7.32 20.19
N GLU A 26 6.28 7.31 19.80
CA GLU A 26 5.17 7.82 20.60
C GLU A 26 3.93 6.95 20.43
N ARG A 27 3.22 6.70 21.53
CA ARG A 27 1.93 6.02 21.48
C ARG A 27 0.82 7.03 21.22
N VAL A 28 0.35 7.10 19.98
CA VAL A 28 -0.67 8.06 19.50
C VAL A 28 -2.10 7.57 19.67
N ALA A 29 -2.27 6.28 19.98
CA ALA A 29 -3.51 5.66 20.45
C ALA A 29 -3.15 4.36 21.21
N PRO A 30 -4.06 3.74 21.98
CA PRO A 30 -3.75 2.59 22.84
C PRO A 30 -3.00 1.45 22.13
N GLN A 31 -3.35 1.19 20.87
CA GLN A 31 -2.74 0.14 20.05
C GLN A 31 -1.93 0.68 18.88
N VAL A 32 -1.64 2.00 18.82
CA VAL A 32 -0.94 2.61 17.68
C VAL A 32 0.33 3.30 18.15
N LEU A 33 1.45 2.87 17.58
CA LEU A 33 2.78 3.43 17.81
C LEU A 33 3.22 4.25 16.60
N LEU A 34 3.46 5.54 16.77
CA LEU A 34 4.15 6.40 15.84
C LEU A 34 5.65 6.13 15.95
N VAL A 35 6.32 5.98 14.82
CA VAL A 35 7.76 5.82 14.72
C VAL A 35 8.30 6.82 13.71
N GLU A 36 9.33 7.56 14.12
CA GLU A 36 10.06 8.49 13.26
C GLU A 36 11.45 7.93 12.97
N PHE A 37 11.80 7.91 11.68
CA PHE A 37 13.10 7.49 11.19
C PHE A 37 13.84 8.70 10.63
N ARG A 38 15.12 8.82 10.95
CA ARG A 38 16.01 9.83 10.39
C ARG A 38 17.28 9.20 9.84
N ASP A 39 17.92 9.90 8.94
CA ASP A 39 19.26 9.55 8.50
C ASP A 39 20.24 9.69 9.67
N PRO A 40 21.14 8.72 9.93
CA PRO A 40 22.07 8.74 11.04
C PRO A 40 23.08 9.90 10.96
N ASP A 41 23.39 10.36 9.76
CA ASP A 41 24.34 11.44 9.49
C ASP A 41 23.64 12.80 9.31
N GLY A 42 22.31 12.83 9.44
CA GLY A 42 21.50 14.04 9.32
C GLY A 42 21.24 14.49 7.88
N GLU A 43 21.47 13.60 6.90
CA GLU A 43 21.16 13.90 5.50
C GLU A 43 19.66 14.03 5.25
N ALA A 44 19.32 14.84 4.25
CA ALA A 44 17.93 14.92 3.80
C ALA A 44 17.48 13.61 3.15
N LEU A 45 16.31 13.15 3.57
CA LEU A 45 15.69 11.96 3.00
C LEU A 45 15.11 12.24 1.60
N PRO A 46 14.99 11.21 0.73
CA PRO A 46 14.28 11.34 -0.53
C PRO A 46 12.90 11.96 -0.34
N PRO A 47 12.47 12.86 -1.24
CA PRO A 47 11.14 13.46 -1.16
C PRO A 47 10.05 12.40 -1.38
N TYR A 48 8.87 12.69 -0.87
CA TYR A 48 7.68 11.88 -1.13
C TYR A 48 6.44 12.78 -1.26
N GLU A 49 5.38 12.23 -1.84
CA GLU A 49 4.08 12.89 -1.97
C GLU A 49 3.06 12.28 -1.02
N PRO A 50 1.96 12.99 -0.67
CA PRO A 50 0.86 12.42 0.10
C PRO A 50 0.36 11.11 -0.52
N GLY A 51 0.13 10.08 0.32
CA GLY A 51 -0.24 8.74 -0.11
C GLY A 51 0.93 7.78 -0.30
N ALA A 52 2.18 8.26 -0.21
CA ALA A 52 3.35 7.40 -0.31
C ALA A 52 3.51 6.48 0.90
N HIS A 53 4.13 5.32 0.66
CA HIS A 53 4.54 4.35 1.67
C HIS A 53 6.03 4.00 1.55
N ILE A 54 6.58 3.46 2.62
CA ILE A 54 7.93 2.88 2.67
C ILE A 54 7.87 1.40 3.01
N ASP A 55 8.86 0.65 2.55
CA ASP A 55 9.07 -0.73 2.98
C ASP A 55 10.11 -0.79 4.09
N VAL A 56 9.72 -1.43 5.17
CA VAL A 56 10.57 -1.70 6.33
C VAL A 56 11.00 -3.16 6.27
N HIS A 57 12.32 -3.38 6.20
CA HIS A 57 12.93 -4.70 6.20
C HIS A 57 13.08 -5.19 7.63
N LEU A 58 12.49 -6.33 7.95
CA LEU A 58 12.55 -6.92 9.27
C LEU A 58 13.78 -7.86 9.40
N PRO A 59 14.29 -8.11 10.61
CA PRO A 59 15.45 -8.97 10.83
C PRO A 59 15.28 -10.42 10.36
N ASP A 60 14.03 -10.88 10.26
CA ASP A 60 13.68 -12.23 9.78
C ASP A 60 13.57 -12.32 8.25
N GLY A 61 13.99 -11.27 7.52
CA GLY A 61 13.94 -11.17 6.07
C GLY A 61 12.58 -10.75 5.51
N ALA A 62 11.54 -10.65 6.34
CA ALA A 62 10.24 -10.18 5.85
C ALA A 62 10.26 -8.66 5.59
N VAL A 63 9.55 -8.23 4.57
CA VAL A 63 9.35 -6.82 4.25
C VAL A 63 7.90 -6.42 4.52
N ARG A 64 7.68 -5.23 5.09
CA ARG A 64 6.35 -4.69 5.37
C ARG A 64 6.25 -3.24 4.93
N SER A 65 5.21 -2.96 4.17
CA SER A 65 4.89 -1.61 3.71
C SER A 65 4.09 -0.85 4.76
N TYR A 66 4.45 0.42 4.97
CA TYR A 66 3.75 1.33 5.88
C TYR A 66 3.58 2.69 5.22
N SER A 67 2.35 3.21 5.22
CA SER A 67 2.05 4.54 4.69
C SER A 67 2.76 5.61 5.51
N LEU A 68 3.37 6.57 4.82
CA LEU A 68 3.97 7.75 5.43
C LEU A 68 2.88 8.70 5.91
N CYS A 69 2.88 9.01 7.21
CA CYS A 69 1.90 9.89 7.85
C CYS A 69 2.50 11.23 8.32
N GLY A 70 3.77 11.49 8.01
CA GLY A 70 4.46 12.76 8.29
C GLY A 70 4.03 13.89 7.35
N ASP A 71 4.73 15.03 7.46
CA ASP A 71 4.62 16.11 6.50
C ASP A 71 5.59 15.86 5.33
N PRO A 72 5.11 15.78 4.08
CA PRO A 72 6.00 15.60 2.92
C PRO A 72 7.03 16.71 2.72
N ALA A 73 6.77 17.90 3.26
CA ALA A 73 7.74 19.01 3.23
C ALA A 73 8.91 18.82 4.21
N ASP A 74 8.73 18.01 5.26
CA ASP A 74 9.78 17.67 6.22
C ASP A 74 10.66 16.53 5.68
N ARG A 75 11.78 16.91 5.06
CA ARG A 75 12.75 15.95 4.53
C ARG A 75 13.76 15.45 5.57
N SER A 76 13.64 15.85 6.83
CA SER A 76 14.50 15.35 7.91
C SER A 76 14.06 14.00 8.46
N ALA A 77 12.81 13.59 8.22
CA ALA A 77 12.25 12.40 8.84
C ALA A 77 11.18 11.70 7.98
N TYR A 78 11.13 10.37 8.10
CA TYR A 78 9.95 9.56 7.71
C TYR A 78 9.18 9.17 8.96
N ARG A 79 7.86 9.34 8.93
CA ARG A 79 6.97 8.96 10.02
C ARG A 79 5.95 7.93 9.56
N ILE A 80 5.86 6.83 10.29
CA ILE A 80 4.82 5.81 10.13
C ILE A 80 4.06 5.63 11.43
N ALA A 81 2.80 5.23 11.36
CA ALA A 81 2.05 4.81 12.54
C ALA A 81 1.58 3.37 12.36
N VAL A 82 1.87 2.53 13.35
CA VAL A 82 1.71 1.09 13.25
C VAL A 82 0.71 0.59 14.28
N LEU A 83 -0.37 -0.02 13.80
CA LEU A 83 -1.36 -0.69 14.65
C LEU A 83 -0.79 -2.04 15.11
N ASN A 84 -0.90 -2.33 16.40
CA ASN A 84 -0.54 -3.62 16.96
C ASN A 84 -1.59 -4.67 16.58
N LEU A 85 -1.28 -5.48 15.57
CA LEU A 85 -2.18 -6.52 15.08
C LEU A 85 -1.88 -7.86 15.76
N PRO A 86 -2.88 -8.55 16.33
CA PRO A 86 -2.70 -9.92 16.80
C PRO A 86 -2.19 -10.82 15.66
N GLY A 87 -1.07 -11.52 15.89
CA GLY A 87 -0.44 -12.39 14.90
C GLY A 87 0.37 -11.66 13.81
N GLY A 88 0.34 -10.34 13.74
CA GLY A 88 1.10 -9.56 12.76
C GLY A 88 2.61 -9.61 13.04
N ARG A 89 3.42 -10.15 12.10
CA ARG A 89 4.90 -10.23 12.26
C ARG A 89 5.54 -8.85 12.36
N GLY A 90 5.22 -7.95 11.43
CA GLY A 90 5.79 -6.60 11.38
C GLY A 90 5.35 -5.74 12.56
N SER A 91 4.07 -5.70 12.87
CA SER A 91 3.55 -4.92 13.99
C SER A 91 4.11 -5.40 15.34
N ARG A 92 4.24 -6.73 15.52
CA ARG A 92 4.86 -7.31 16.73
C ARG A 92 6.32 -6.91 16.87
N PHE A 93 7.09 -6.94 15.77
CA PHE A 93 8.48 -6.49 15.80
C PHE A 93 8.57 -5.01 16.20
N ILE A 94 7.79 -4.15 15.56
CA ILE A 94 7.81 -2.70 15.81
C ILE A 94 7.40 -2.38 17.24
N HIS A 95 6.34 -2.97 17.75
CA HIS A 95 5.88 -2.73 19.12
C HIS A 95 6.75 -3.39 20.21
N GLY A 96 7.30 -4.57 19.93
CA GLY A 96 8.03 -5.38 20.91
C GLY A 96 9.53 -5.16 20.91
N ASN A 97 10.14 -5.00 19.75
CA ASN A 97 11.59 -5.07 19.58
C ASN A 97 12.24 -3.75 19.18
N LEU A 98 11.50 -2.86 18.48
CA LEU A 98 12.06 -1.58 18.06
C LEU A 98 12.32 -0.67 19.27
N ARG A 99 13.45 0.03 19.26
CA ARG A 99 13.87 0.96 20.32
C ARG A 99 14.46 2.23 19.70
N LEU A 100 14.47 3.32 20.46
CA LEU A 100 15.20 4.54 20.07
C LEU A 100 16.66 4.19 19.77
N GLY A 101 17.19 4.75 18.69
CA GLY A 101 18.55 4.50 18.22
C GLY A 101 18.73 3.21 17.40
N THR A 102 17.72 2.34 17.31
CA THR A 102 17.77 1.14 16.45
C THR A 102 17.93 1.57 14.99
N THR A 103 18.84 0.92 14.27
CA THR A 103 18.97 1.07 12.81
C THR A 103 18.07 0.09 12.11
N VAL A 104 17.31 0.58 11.12
CA VAL A 104 16.36 -0.18 10.33
C VAL A 104 16.63 0.05 8.84
N THR A 105 16.61 -1.01 8.05
CA THR A 105 16.74 -0.92 6.59
C THR A 105 15.38 -0.56 5.98
N ILE A 106 15.35 0.52 5.22
CA ILE A 106 14.13 1.07 4.63
C ILE A 106 14.35 1.29 3.13
N ALA A 107 13.39 0.84 2.31
CA ALA A 107 13.35 1.16 0.89
C ALA A 107 12.81 2.59 0.66
N PRO A 108 13.20 3.27 -0.43
CA PRO A 108 12.72 4.61 -0.72
C PRO A 108 11.20 4.66 -0.87
N PRO A 109 10.57 5.83 -0.64
CA PRO A 109 9.14 6.00 -0.79
C PRO A 109 8.64 5.64 -2.19
N ARG A 110 7.48 4.98 -2.25
CA ARG A 110 6.70 4.74 -3.46
C ARG A 110 5.29 5.22 -3.24
N ASN A 111 4.58 5.59 -4.31
CA ASN A 111 3.23 6.11 -4.20
C ASN A 111 2.30 5.48 -5.24
N ASN A 112 1.43 4.57 -4.79
CA ASN A 112 0.35 3.97 -5.56
C ASN A 112 -1.03 4.53 -5.16
N PHE A 113 -1.05 5.50 -4.26
CA PHE A 113 -2.25 6.15 -3.76
C PHE A 113 -2.11 7.68 -3.89
N ARG A 114 -2.00 8.13 -5.14
CA ARG A 114 -1.69 9.53 -5.47
C ARG A 114 -2.79 10.47 -5.03
N PHE A 115 -2.37 11.64 -4.53
CA PHE A 115 -3.26 12.71 -4.16
C PHE A 115 -3.41 13.70 -5.33
N ASP A 116 -4.49 13.54 -6.09
CA ASP A 116 -4.81 14.38 -7.22
C ASP A 116 -5.48 15.69 -6.79
N ALA A 117 -5.36 16.72 -7.63
CA ALA A 117 -5.95 18.03 -7.34
C ALA A 117 -7.46 18.01 -7.59
N ALA A 118 -8.23 18.46 -6.60
CA ALA A 118 -9.67 18.66 -6.69
C ALA A 118 -10.09 19.90 -5.87
N ALA A 119 -11.26 20.42 -6.14
CA ALA A 119 -11.86 21.51 -5.35
C ALA A 119 -12.46 20.99 -4.03
N ARG A 120 -12.95 19.75 -4.04
CA ARG A 120 -13.60 19.10 -2.91
C ARG A 120 -13.08 17.69 -2.71
N TYR A 121 -12.91 17.31 -1.44
CA TYR A 121 -12.48 15.97 -1.07
C TYR A 121 -13.41 15.36 -0.03
N LEU A 122 -13.72 14.09 -0.23
CA LEU A 122 -14.30 13.23 0.79
C LEU A 122 -13.29 12.19 1.20
N PHE A 123 -12.85 12.23 2.46
CA PHE A 123 -11.99 11.20 3.04
C PHE A 123 -12.80 10.26 3.91
N ILE A 124 -12.63 8.96 3.73
CA ILE A 124 -13.27 7.91 4.53
C ILE A 124 -12.16 7.05 5.15
N ALA A 125 -11.94 7.21 6.44
CA ALA A 125 -10.90 6.49 7.16
C ALA A 125 -11.49 5.44 8.10
N GLY A 126 -10.91 4.24 8.13
CA GLY A 126 -11.20 3.22 9.14
C GLY A 126 -9.98 2.91 10.01
N GLY A 127 -10.01 3.31 11.28
CA GLY A 127 -8.92 3.06 12.22
C GLY A 127 -7.57 3.54 11.71
N ILE A 128 -6.59 2.61 11.54
CA ILE A 128 -5.24 2.93 11.08
C ILE A 128 -5.19 3.37 9.60
N GLY A 129 -6.26 3.18 8.82
CA GLY A 129 -6.37 3.71 7.46
C GLY A 129 -6.33 5.23 7.36
N ILE A 130 -6.30 5.94 8.48
CA ILE A 130 -6.03 7.37 8.53
C ILE A 130 -4.59 7.71 8.08
N THR A 131 -3.64 6.78 8.17
CA THR A 131 -2.21 7.08 7.94
C THR A 131 -1.89 7.62 6.56
N PRO A 132 -2.37 7.06 5.43
CA PRO A 132 -2.13 7.64 4.12
C PRO A 132 -2.97 8.91 3.87
N LEU A 133 -4.13 9.02 4.51
CA LEU A 133 -5.05 10.13 4.33
C LEU A 133 -4.60 11.40 5.08
N LEU A 134 -3.91 11.25 6.21
CA LEU A 134 -3.46 12.37 7.03
C LEU A 134 -2.61 13.39 6.26
N PRO A 135 -1.56 13.01 5.50
CA PRO A 135 -0.81 13.97 4.68
C PRO A 135 -1.64 14.54 3.54
N MET A 136 -2.62 13.80 2.98
CA MET A 136 -3.54 14.32 1.97
C MET A 136 -4.46 15.39 2.54
N ILE A 137 -5.01 15.16 3.74
CA ILE A 137 -5.89 16.12 4.43
C ILE A 137 -5.11 17.40 4.79
N ARG A 138 -3.86 17.26 5.27
CA ARG A 138 -2.99 18.43 5.51
C ARG A 138 -2.76 19.22 4.23
N GLU A 139 -2.51 18.55 3.13
CA GLU A 139 -2.29 19.17 1.83
C GLU A 139 -3.57 19.83 1.29
N ALA A 140 -4.75 19.19 1.40
CA ALA A 140 -6.04 19.79 1.07
C ALA A 140 -6.28 21.07 1.86
N ALA A 141 -6.08 21.03 3.18
CA ALA A 141 -6.21 22.20 4.06
C ALA A 141 -5.23 23.31 3.69
N ARG A 142 -3.96 22.97 3.35
CA ARG A 142 -2.94 23.95 2.92
C ARG A 142 -3.28 24.61 1.60
N ARG A 143 -3.94 23.88 0.68
CA ARG A 143 -4.44 24.41 -0.61
C ARG A 143 -5.71 25.22 -0.46
N GLY A 144 -6.35 25.23 0.70
CA GLY A 144 -7.64 25.89 0.91
C GLY A 144 -8.81 25.18 0.25
N ALA A 145 -8.66 23.91 -0.12
CA ALA A 145 -9.72 23.10 -0.70
C ALA A 145 -10.73 22.68 0.38
N ASP A 146 -12.00 22.48 -0.02
CA ASP A 146 -13.02 21.95 0.86
C ASP A 146 -12.78 20.46 1.10
N TRP A 147 -12.78 20.02 2.36
CA TRP A 147 -12.62 18.61 2.68
C TRP A 147 -13.50 18.18 3.85
N VAL A 148 -13.96 16.94 3.80
CA VAL A 148 -14.66 16.27 4.90
C VAL A 148 -14.01 14.93 5.16
N LEU A 149 -13.75 14.63 6.44
CA LEU A 149 -13.28 13.31 6.88
C LEU A 149 -14.39 12.61 7.68
N HIS A 150 -14.83 11.46 7.19
CA HIS A 150 -15.59 10.49 7.97
C HIS A 150 -14.62 9.47 8.56
N TYR A 151 -14.44 9.54 9.89
CA TYR A 151 -13.46 8.72 10.60
C TYR A 151 -14.15 7.64 11.42
N CYS A 152 -14.13 6.40 10.91
CA CYS A 152 -14.72 5.22 11.54
C CYS A 152 -13.73 4.59 12.50
N VAL A 153 -14.07 4.50 13.77
CA VAL A 153 -13.25 3.93 14.84
C VAL A 153 -14.09 3.07 15.78
N ARG A 154 -13.46 2.20 16.55
CA ARG A 154 -14.17 1.46 17.61
C ARG A 154 -14.59 2.41 18.72
N SER A 155 -13.65 3.24 19.17
CA SER A 155 -13.83 4.28 20.19
C SER A 155 -13.10 5.55 19.77
N ALA A 156 -13.59 6.72 20.18
CA ALA A 156 -12.91 7.99 19.92
C ALA A 156 -11.51 8.06 20.55
N SER A 157 -11.28 7.36 21.65
CA SER A 157 -9.95 7.22 22.29
C SER A 157 -8.96 6.37 21.50
N GLU A 158 -9.46 5.53 20.59
CA GLU A 158 -8.64 4.70 19.69
C GLU A 158 -8.36 5.38 18.32
N ALA A 159 -8.77 6.64 18.16
CA ALA A 159 -8.58 7.41 16.92
C ALA A 159 -7.23 8.16 16.93
N PRO A 160 -6.15 7.63 16.32
CA PRO A 160 -4.90 8.35 16.23
C PRO A 160 -5.08 9.66 15.45
N PHE A 161 -4.31 10.68 15.83
CA PHE A 161 -4.27 12.00 15.18
C PHE A 161 -5.57 12.83 15.21
N LEU A 162 -6.63 12.38 15.91
CA LEU A 162 -7.91 13.10 15.94
C LEU A 162 -7.77 14.53 16.45
N GLY A 163 -6.93 14.75 17.46
CA GLY A 163 -6.68 16.08 18.02
C GLY A 163 -5.99 17.04 17.04
N GLU A 164 -5.15 16.51 16.17
CA GLU A 164 -4.50 17.27 15.09
C GLU A 164 -5.50 17.57 13.96
N LEU A 165 -6.20 16.54 13.48
CA LEU A 165 -7.17 16.65 12.39
C LEU A 165 -8.24 17.72 12.67
N ARG A 166 -8.73 17.83 13.92
CA ARG A 166 -9.71 18.84 14.33
C ARG A 166 -9.19 20.29 14.34
N LYS A 167 -7.88 20.47 14.30
CA LYS A 167 -7.23 21.79 14.26
C LYS A 167 -6.95 22.28 12.86
N LEU A 168 -7.07 21.40 11.85
CA LEU A 168 -6.88 21.78 10.45
C LEU A 168 -8.04 22.62 9.96
N GLY A 169 -7.73 23.75 9.33
CA GLY A 169 -8.72 24.65 8.74
C GLY A 169 -9.40 24.12 7.48
N ASN A 170 -10.47 24.79 7.06
CA ASN A 170 -11.20 24.55 5.81
C ASN A 170 -11.82 23.16 5.66
N GLY A 171 -12.05 22.42 6.76
CA GLY A 171 -12.63 21.09 6.69
C GLY A 171 -13.38 20.65 7.93
N HIS A 172 -13.98 19.49 7.83
CA HIS A 172 -14.84 18.91 8.85
C HIS A 172 -14.46 17.47 9.18
N VAL A 173 -14.41 17.15 10.47
CA VAL A 173 -14.15 15.79 10.94
C VAL A 173 -15.38 15.22 11.62
N VAL A 174 -15.99 14.20 11.01
CA VAL A 174 -17.10 13.45 11.55
C VAL A 174 -16.60 12.11 12.09
N VAL A 175 -16.68 11.91 13.40
CA VAL A 175 -16.23 10.67 14.04
C VAL A 175 -17.39 9.70 14.19
N HIS A 176 -17.23 8.49 13.66
CA HIS A 176 -18.14 7.37 13.81
C HIS A 176 -17.56 6.36 14.81
N ALA A 177 -17.89 6.55 16.10
CA ALA A 177 -17.44 5.69 17.20
C ALA A 177 -18.46 4.56 17.42
N ALA A 178 -18.04 3.32 17.18
CA ALA A 178 -18.94 2.15 17.23
C ALA A 178 -19.41 1.83 18.65
N ASP A 179 -18.60 2.10 19.68
CA ASP A 179 -18.95 1.94 21.09
C ASP A 179 -20.03 2.93 21.56
N GLU A 180 -20.17 4.06 20.87
CA GLU A 180 -21.22 5.06 21.10
C GLU A 180 -22.45 4.84 20.22
N GLY A 181 -22.53 3.71 19.49
CA GLY A 181 -23.62 3.41 18.55
C GLY A 181 -23.58 4.23 17.24
N ARG A 182 -22.60 5.08 17.07
CA ARG A 182 -22.45 5.92 15.87
C ARG A 182 -21.72 5.13 14.79
N ARG A 183 -22.47 4.66 13.80
CA ARG A 183 -21.94 3.94 12.62
C ARG A 183 -22.15 4.77 11.38
N LEU A 184 -21.21 4.71 10.45
CA LEU A 184 -21.34 5.32 9.14
C LEU A 184 -22.36 4.51 8.32
N THR A 185 -23.37 5.20 7.76
CA THR A 185 -24.24 4.68 6.72
C THR A 185 -23.62 5.11 5.38
N VAL A 186 -22.92 4.18 4.73
CA VAL A 186 -22.13 4.49 3.52
C VAL A 186 -23.03 4.90 2.37
N ASP A 187 -24.16 4.20 2.17
CA ASP A 187 -25.13 4.53 1.11
C ASP A 187 -25.66 5.96 1.22
N GLU A 188 -26.05 6.37 2.43
CA GLU A 188 -26.55 7.74 2.67
C GLU A 188 -25.45 8.78 2.45
N LEU A 189 -24.23 8.49 2.90
CA LEU A 189 -23.08 9.39 2.70
C LEU A 189 -22.83 9.59 1.21
N LEU A 190 -22.68 8.52 0.45
CA LEU A 190 -22.36 8.59 -0.97
C LEU A 190 -23.52 9.16 -1.80
N ALA A 191 -24.78 8.88 -1.42
CA ALA A 191 -25.95 9.50 -2.05
C ALA A 191 -25.96 11.03 -1.88
N ALA A 192 -25.45 11.54 -0.75
CA ALA A 192 -25.35 12.97 -0.45
C ALA A 192 -24.07 13.62 -0.98
N THR A 193 -23.11 12.83 -1.46
CA THR A 193 -21.82 13.33 -1.96
C THR A 193 -21.97 13.89 -3.36
N ALA A 194 -21.42 15.05 -3.58
CA ALA A 194 -21.42 15.69 -4.89
C ALA A 194 -20.53 14.94 -5.90
N ASP A 195 -20.96 14.85 -7.15
CA ASP A 195 -20.26 14.10 -8.20
C ASP A 195 -18.86 14.69 -8.54
N ASP A 196 -18.60 15.95 -8.19
CA ASP A 196 -17.30 16.62 -8.36
C ASP A 196 -16.32 16.41 -7.18
N ALA A 197 -16.74 15.70 -6.15
CA ALA A 197 -15.88 15.39 -5.01
C ALA A 197 -14.97 14.19 -5.33
N LEU A 198 -13.67 14.36 -5.13
CA LEU A 198 -12.72 13.24 -5.18
C LEU A 198 -12.73 12.50 -3.85
N ILE A 199 -12.99 11.20 -3.90
CA ILE A 199 -13.19 10.35 -2.71
C ILE A 199 -11.95 9.52 -2.47
N TYR A 200 -11.39 9.58 -1.26
CA TYR A 200 -10.29 8.74 -0.81
C TYR A 200 -10.73 7.85 0.35
N CYS A 201 -10.55 6.55 0.20
CA CYS A 201 -10.96 5.59 1.22
C CYS A 201 -9.82 4.64 1.60
N CYS A 202 -9.55 4.50 2.91
CA CYS A 202 -8.62 3.51 3.44
C CYS A 202 -9.10 3.02 4.81
N GLY A 203 -9.10 1.70 5.02
CA GLY A 203 -9.55 1.11 6.27
C GLY A 203 -9.74 -0.41 6.21
N PRO A 204 -10.49 -0.98 7.16
CA PRO A 204 -10.85 -2.39 7.16
C PRO A 204 -11.64 -2.77 5.91
N GLN A 205 -11.42 -4.00 5.43
CA GLN A 205 -12.03 -4.49 4.19
C GLN A 205 -13.55 -4.25 4.11
N ARG A 206 -14.30 -4.54 5.17
CA ARG A 206 -15.75 -4.31 5.20
C ARG A 206 -16.17 -2.86 4.90
N LEU A 207 -15.36 -1.88 5.33
CA LEU A 207 -15.61 -0.47 5.03
C LEU A 207 -15.30 -0.19 3.56
N MET A 208 -14.18 -0.70 3.08
CA MET A 208 -13.72 -0.54 1.70
C MET A 208 -14.72 -1.16 0.71
N ASP A 209 -15.16 -2.39 0.97
CA ASP A 209 -16.17 -3.09 0.17
C ASP A 209 -17.49 -2.30 0.15
N ALA A 210 -17.98 -1.85 1.32
CA ALA A 210 -19.21 -1.07 1.40
C ALA A 210 -19.13 0.24 0.59
N VAL A 211 -17.97 0.92 0.59
CA VAL A 211 -17.77 2.13 -0.22
C VAL A 211 -17.70 1.78 -1.71
N ALA A 212 -17.04 0.69 -2.07
CA ALA A 212 -16.95 0.25 -3.47
C ALA A 212 -18.33 -0.14 -4.03
N ASP A 213 -19.14 -0.87 -3.24
CA ASP A 213 -20.47 -1.32 -3.64
C ASP A 213 -21.48 -0.17 -3.76
N ALA A 214 -21.38 0.86 -2.88
CA ALA A 214 -22.27 2.00 -2.86
C ALA A 214 -21.87 3.14 -3.83
N ALA A 215 -20.63 3.09 -4.36
CA ALA A 215 -20.13 4.12 -5.27
C ALA A 215 -20.89 4.09 -6.60
N ARG A 216 -21.35 5.27 -7.05
CA ARG A 216 -21.97 5.43 -8.37
C ARG A 216 -20.86 5.53 -9.45
N PRO A 217 -21.17 5.24 -10.73
CA PRO A 217 -20.21 5.43 -11.84
C PRO A 217 -19.68 6.86 -11.99
N SER A 218 -20.41 7.86 -11.46
CA SER A 218 -19.98 9.27 -11.44
C SER A 218 -18.99 9.60 -10.32
N HIS A 219 -18.87 8.74 -9.30
CA HIS A 219 -17.93 8.96 -8.19
C HIS A 219 -16.52 8.51 -8.59
N ASP A 220 -15.54 9.41 -8.46
CA ASP A 220 -14.12 9.06 -8.55
C ASP A 220 -13.62 8.65 -7.16
N VAL A 221 -13.55 7.33 -6.91
CA VAL A 221 -13.13 6.76 -5.63
C VAL A 221 -11.75 6.15 -5.76
N ARG A 222 -10.85 6.55 -4.88
CA ARG A 222 -9.49 6.02 -4.78
C ARG A 222 -9.35 5.21 -3.49
N PHE A 223 -8.76 4.02 -3.60
CA PHE A 223 -8.59 3.09 -2.48
C PHE A 223 -7.12 2.78 -2.23
N GLU A 224 -6.72 2.68 -0.95
CA GLU A 224 -5.49 2.00 -0.56
C GLU A 224 -5.81 0.80 0.33
N TRP A 225 -5.43 -0.39 -0.13
CA TRP A 225 -5.67 -1.66 0.55
C TRP A 225 -4.43 -2.08 1.35
N PHE A 226 -4.60 -2.32 2.67
CA PHE A 226 -3.50 -2.80 3.53
C PHE A 226 -3.40 -4.33 3.59
N ALA A 227 -4.33 -5.02 2.96
CA ALA A 227 -4.35 -6.46 2.79
C ALA A 227 -4.93 -6.80 1.42
N PRO A 228 -4.63 -7.98 0.87
CA PRO A 228 -5.28 -8.44 -0.37
C PRO A 228 -6.80 -8.40 -0.23
N ARG A 229 -7.49 -7.97 -1.28
CA ARG A 229 -8.95 -7.96 -1.32
C ARG A 229 -9.48 -9.40 -1.22
N SER A 230 -10.58 -9.62 -0.52
CA SER A 230 -11.22 -10.95 -0.39
C SER A 230 -11.79 -11.45 -1.72
N ASP A 231 -12.08 -10.54 -2.65
CA ASP A 231 -12.56 -10.82 -4.00
C ASP A 231 -11.44 -10.84 -5.04
N ALA A 232 -10.20 -10.52 -4.65
CA ALA A 232 -9.06 -10.60 -5.54
C ALA A 232 -8.92 -12.03 -6.08
N GLY A 233 -9.16 -12.20 -7.39
CA GLY A 233 -9.21 -13.51 -8.02
C GLY A 233 -10.55 -14.26 -7.94
N ARG A 234 -11.66 -13.62 -7.53
CA ARG A 234 -13.00 -14.27 -7.57
C ARG A 234 -13.38 -14.74 -8.97
N ASP A 235 -12.99 -13.98 -10.01
CA ASP A 235 -13.16 -14.32 -11.43
C ASP A 235 -11.84 -14.83 -12.04
N ALA A 236 -10.93 -15.35 -11.19
CA ALA A 236 -9.66 -15.87 -11.64
C ALA A 236 -9.86 -17.03 -12.62
N ALA A 237 -9.05 -17.05 -13.68
CA ALA A 237 -8.94 -18.20 -14.54
C ALA A 237 -8.47 -19.44 -13.74
N PRO A 238 -8.72 -20.67 -14.22
CA PRO A 238 -8.10 -21.84 -13.65
C PRO A 238 -6.60 -21.66 -13.45
N ASP A 239 -6.05 -22.25 -12.40
CA ASP A 239 -4.61 -22.12 -12.07
C ASP A 239 -3.75 -23.01 -12.98
N ASP A 240 -4.03 -22.96 -14.28
CA ASP A 240 -3.39 -23.77 -15.30
C ASP A 240 -1.94 -23.32 -15.57
N ARG A 241 -1.18 -24.23 -16.14
CA ARG A 241 0.17 -23.96 -16.63
C ARG A 241 0.12 -23.03 -17.84
N PHE A 242 1.00 -22.03 -17.87
CA PHE A 242 1.21 -21.14 -19.01
C PHE A 242 2.70 -20.81 -19.18
N GLU A 243 3.06 -20.17 -20.28
CA GLU A 243 4.43 -19.73 -20.56
C GLU A 243 4.58 -18.22 -20.38
N VAL A 244 5.73 -17.80 -19.85
CA VAL A 244 6.15 -16.40 -19.79
C VAL A 244 7.43 -16.26 -20.61
N VAL A 245 7.41 -15.35 -21.58
CA VAL A 245 8.58 -14.94 -22.35
C VAL A 245 9.06 -13.59 -21.84
N CYS A 246 10.31 -13.54 -21.42
CA CYS A 246 10.98 -12.34 -20.96
C CYS A 246 11.60 -11.62 -22.15
N ALA A 247 11.02 -10.50 -22.57
CA ALA A 247 11.41 -9.83 -23.82
C ALA A 247 12.85 -9.28 -23.80
N ARG A 248 13.32 -8.82 -22.62
CA ARG A 248 14.67 -8.25 -22.47
C ARG A 248 15.74 -9.33 -22.33
N SER A 249 15.47 -10.34 -21.52
CA SER A 249 16.45 -11.39 -21.23
C SER A 249 16.43 -12.54 -22.25
N GLY A 250 15.36 -12.65 -23.06
CA GLY A 250 15.15 -13.75 -24.02
C GLY A 250 14.82 -15.10 -23.34
N VAL A 251 14.66 -15.12 -22.03
CA VAL A 251 14.35 -16.34 -21.27
C VAL A 251 12.86 -16.67 -21.39
N THR A 252 12.54 -17.95 -21.58
CA THR A 252 11.17 -18.47 -21.54
C THR A 252 11.02 -19.40 -20.34
N VAL A 253 10.02 -19.15 -19.50
CA VAL A 253 9.73 -19.96 -18.32
C VAL A 253 8.32 -20.51 -18.36
N ALA A 254 8.16 -21.75 -17.88
CA ALA A 254 6.85 -22.35 -17.64
C ALA A 254 6.41 -22.08 -16.21
N VAL A 255 5.33 -21.32 -16.06
CA VAL A 255 4.70 -21.07 -14.77
C VAL A 255 3.76 -22.22 -14.45
N LYS A 256 4.05 -22.98 -13.41
CA LYS A 256 3.27 -24.15 -12.99
C LYS A 256 2.07 -23.70 -12.13
N GLU A 257 1.10 -24.59 -11.98
CA GLU A 257 0.04 -24.46 -10.99
C GLU A 257 0.62 -24.18 -9.59
N GLY A 258 0.02 -23.27 -8.84
CA GLY A 258 0.45 -22.89 -7.49
C GLY A 258 1.76 -22.10 -7.42
N THR A 259 2.40 -21.78 -8.56
CA THR A 259 3.64 -20.98 -8.59
C THR A 259 3.34 -19.58 -9.14
N SER A 260 3.84 -18.54 -8.48
CA SER A 260 3.72 -17.18 -9.02
C SER A 260 4.66 -16.98 -10.23
N VAL A 261 4.34 -15.99 -11.07
CA VAL A 261 5.24 -15.58 -12.16
C VAL A 261 6.58 -15.12 -11.57
N LEU A 262 6.54 -14.37 -10.46
CA LEU A 262 7.74 -13.89 -9.78
C LEU A 262 8.67 -15.05 -9.37
N ASP A 263 8.14 -16.09 -8.71
CA ASP A 263 8.93 -17.25 -8.27
C ASP A 263 9.49 -18.04 -9.46
N ALA A 264 8.71 -18.18 -10.54
CA ALA A 264 9.14 -18.87 -11.74
C ALA A 264 10.29 -18.13 -12.44
N LEU A 265 10.23 -16.79 -12.50
CA LEU A 265 11.30 -15.94 -13.04
C LEU A 265 12.56 -16.01 -12.18
N ASP A 266 12.41 -15.91 -10.86
CA ASP A 266 13.51 -16.00 -9.90
C ASP A 266 14.25 -17.34 -10.02
N ALA A 267 13.50 -18.45 -10.12
CA ALA A 267 14.05 -19.80 -10.33
C ALA A 267 14.81 -19.94 -11.66
N ALA A 268 14.44 -19.14 -12.66
CA ALA A 268 15.13 -19.10 -13.97
C ALA A 268 16.28 -18.09 -14.02
N GLY A 269 16.58 -17.39 -12.90
CA GLY A 269 17.64 -16.40 -12.81
C GLY A 269 17.27 -15.03 -13.39
N VAL A 270 15.98 -14.78 -13.65
CA VAL A 270 15.47 -13.48 -14.07
C VAL A 270 14.98 -12.72 -12.84
N SER A 271 15.75 -11.74 -12.40
CA SER A 271 15.44 -10.97 -11.19
C SER A 271 14.51 -9.80 -11.47
N VAL A 272 13.39 -9.73 -10.76
CA VAL A 272 12.45 -8.61 -10.77
C VAL A 272 12.33 -8.04 -9.36
N ALA A 273 12.27 -6.72 -9.24
CA ALA A 273 12.08 -6.08 -7.95
C ALA A 273 10.76 -6.55 -7.31
N SER A 274 10.80 -6.99 -6.07
CA SER A 274 9.62 -7.40 -5.30
C SER A 274 9.73 -6.94 -3.84
N SER A 275 8.60 -6.89 -3.12
CA SER A 275 8.56 -6.47 -1.72
C SER A 275 7.51 -7.25 -0.93
N CYS A 276 6.23 -6.86 -0.97
CA CYS A 276 5.18 -7.47 -0.14
C CYS A 276 4.82 -8.89 -0.55
N GLU A 277 4.95 -9.23 -1.83
CA GLU A 277 4.55 -10.51 -2.45
C GLU A 277 3.07 -10.87 -2.23
N GLN A 278 2.23 -9.85 -2.02
CA GLN A 278 0.81 -9.97 -1.71
C GLN A 278 -0.09 -9.17 -2.67
N GLY A 279 0.48 -8.57 -3.73
CA GLY A 279 -0.28 -7.79 -4.70
C GLY A 279 -0.85 -6.48 -4.16
N ILE A 280 -0.21 -5.86 -3.16
CA ILE A 280 -0.69 -4.61 -2.53
C ILE A 280 0.29 -3.45 -2.59
N CYS A 281 1.56 -3.67 -2.92
CA CYS A 281 2.59 -2.62 -2.87
C CYS A 281 3.07 -2.13 -4.24
N GLY A 282 2.71 -2.79 -5.34
CA GLY A 282 3.08 -2.40 -6.69
C GLY A 282 4.55 -2.61 -7.08
N THR A 283 5.44 -3.09 -6.18
CA THR A 283 6.89 -3.21 -6.47
C THR A 283 7.20 -4.14 -7.64
N CYS A 284 6.41 -5.20 -7.80
CA CYS A 284 6.58 -6.19 -8.85
C CYS A 284 5.74 -5.90 -10.10
N GLU A 285 5.27 -4.66 -10.28
CA GLU A 285 4.55 -4.27 -11.48
C GLU A 285 5.44 -4.45 -12.70
N THR A 286 4.92 -5.15 -13.68
CA THR A 286 5.65 -5.51 -14.89
C THR A 286 4.77 -5.27 -16.11
N ALA A 287 5.33 -4.63 -17.14
CA ALA A 287 4.61 -4.39 -18.39
C ALA A 287 4.31 -5.69 -19.14
N VAL A 288 3.09 -5.81 -19.62
CA VAL A 288 2.62 -6.90 -20.49
C VAL A 288 2.67 -6.43 -21.92
N LEU A 289 3.51 -7.07 -22.72
CA LEU A 289 3.70 -6.75 -24.15
C LEU A 289 2.76 -7.55 -25.03
N GLU A 290 2.50 -8.83 -24.67
CA GLU A 290 1.57 -9.71 -25.37
C GLU A 290 0.89 -10.66 -24.39
N GLY A 291 -0.34 -11.09 -24.71
CA GLY A 291 -1.15 -12.01 -23.95
C GLY A 291 -2.15 -11.30 -23.04
N GLU A 292 -2.95 -12.07 -22.30
CA GLU A 292 -4.02 -11.59 -21.44
C GLU A 292 -3.70 -11.92 -19.97
N PRO A 293 -3.41 -10.91 -19.12
CA PRO A 293 -3.14 -11.14 -17.72
C PRO A 293 -4.44 -11.48 -16.94
N ASP A 294 -4.32 -12.35 -15.95
CA ASP A 294 -5.33 -12.64 -14.94
C ASP A 294 -4.99 -11.90 -13.66
N HIS A 295 -5.58 -10.72 -13.49
CA HIS A 295 -5.27 -9.82 -12.38
C HIS A 295 -5.83 -10.34 -11.05
N ARG A 296 -4.93 -10.53 -10.06
CA ARG A 296 -5.26 -10.98 -8.69
C ARG A 296 -4.74 -10.02 -7.62
N ASP A 297 -4.28 -8.85 -8.02
CA ASP A 297 -3.76 -7.80 -7.14
C ASP A 297 -4.87 -6.88 -6.62
N SER A 298 -4.51 -5.99 -5.69
CA SER A 298 -5.37 -4.93 -5.15
C SER A 298 -4.81 -3.53 -5.44
N VAL A 299 -3.89 -3.41 -6.43
CA VAL A 299 -3.20 -2.16 -6.78
C VAL A 299 -3.86 -1.49 -7.99
N LEU A 300 -4.07 -2.27 -9.06
CA LEU A 300 -4.57 -1.74 -10.31
C LEU A 300 -6.06 -1.36 -10.21
N SER A 301 -6.41 -0.20 -10.75
CA SER A 301 -7.80 0.21 -10.97
C SER A 301 -8.47 -0.68 -12.03
N ASP A 302 -9.79 -0.66 -12.08
CA ASP A 302 -10.55 -1.41 -13.09
C ASP A 302 -10.19 -0.99 -14.52
N ALA A 303 -9.91 0.29 -14.74
CA ALA A 303 -9.46 0.79 -16.04
C ALA A 303 -8.07 0.26 -16.43
N GLU A 304 -7.13 0.19 -15.50
CA GLU A 304 -5.78 -0.38 -15.71
C GLU A 304 -5.84 -1.88 -15.95
N ARG A 305 -6.68 -2.60 -15.20
CA ARG A 305 -6.95 -4.03 -15.41
C ARG A 305 -7.55 -4.29 -16.79
N ALA A 306 -8.55 -3.50 -17.18
CA ALA A 306 -9.17 -3.62 -18.50
C ALA A 306 -8.20 -3.28 -19.64
N ALA A 307 -7.24 -2.40 -19.41
CA ALA A 307 -6.20 -2.09 -20.39
C ALA A 307 -5.19 -3.22 -20.60
N GLY A 308 -4.97 -4.10 -19.59
CA GLY A 308 -4.10 -5.28 -19.66
C GLY A 308 -2.63 -4.98 -19.95
N LYS A 309 -2.17 -3.74 -19.69
CA LYS A 309 -0.81 -3.29 -20.06
C LYS A 309 0.25 -3.59 -19.03
N THR A 310 -0.13 -3.83 -17.80
CA THR A 310 0.76 -4.16 -16.69
C THR A 310 0.13 -5.21 -15.80
N MET A 311 0.93 -5.90 -14.99
CA MET A 311 0.45 -6.86 -14.00
C MET A 311 1.37 -6.93 -12.78
N MET A 312 0.81 -7.31 -11.63
CA MET A 312 1.58 -7.62 -10.42
C MET A 312 2.01 -9.09 -10.45
N ILE A 313 3.22 -9.37 -10.90
CA ILE A 313 3.71 -10.74 -11.16
C ILE A 313 3.84 -11.64 -9.92
N CYS A 314 3.75 -11.07 -8.71
CA CYS A 314 3.79 -11.85 -7.46
C CYS A 314 2.48 -12.60 -7.17
N VAL A 315 1.34 -12.17 -7.74
CA VAL A 315 0.01 -12.78 -7.49
C VAL A 315 -0.79 -13.03 -8.76
N SER A 316 -0.63 -12.18 -9.79
CA SER A 316 -1.40 -12.28 -11.03
C SER A 316 -0.86 -13.39 -11.93
N ARG A 317 -1.72 -13.96 -12.76
CA ARG A 317 -1.42 -15.07 -13.66
C ARG A 317 -1.78 -14.74 -15.12
N ALA A 318 -2.09 -15.71 -15.95
CA ALA A 318 -2.50 -15.53 -17.32
C ALA A 318 -3.86 -16.17 -17.60
N ARG A 319 -4.67 -15.50 -18.43
CA ARG A 319 -5.85 -16.09 -19.10
C ARG A 319 -5.48 -16.73 -20.44
N SER A 320 -4.40 -16.25 -21.06
CA SER A 320 -3.83 -16.82 -22.28
C SER A 320 -2.78 -17.89 -21.96
N ALA A 321 -2.53 -18.80 -22.89
CA ALA A 321 -1.51 -19.85 -22.74
C ALA A 321 -0.08 -19.29 -22.65
N ARG A 322 0.13 -18.02 -23.03
CA ARG A 322 1.42 -17.33 -23.05
C ARG A 322 1.27 -15.86 -22.73
N LEU A 323 2.25 -15.33 -21.98
CA LEU A 323 2.48 -13.89 -21.79
C LEU A 323 3.87 -13.51 -22.29
N VAL A 324 4.01 -12.30 -22.82
CA VAL A 324 5.31 -11.66 -23.09
C VAL A 324 5.44 -10.48 -22.14
N LEU A 325 6.45 -10.49 -21.29
CA LEU A 325 6.69 -9.48 -20.28
C LEU A 325 7.97 -8.69 -20.57
N ASP A 326 7.99 -7.41 -20.24
CA ASP A 326 9.14 -6.50 -20.43
C ASP A 326 10.18 -6.67 -19.30
N VAL A 327 10.79 -7.83 -19.22
CA VAL A 327 11.83 -8.22 -18.23
C VAL A 327 12.97 -8.99 -18.88
#